data_f137232a568c25222c03fbac4830cb7f
#
_entry.id   f137232a568c25222c03fbac4830cb7f
#
_cell.length_a   1.000
_cell.length_b   1.000
_cell.length_c   1.000
_cell.angle_alpha   90.00
_cell.angle_beta   90.00
_cell.angle_gamma   90.00
#
_symmetry.space_group_name_H-M   'P 1'
#
loop_
_entity.id
_entity.type
_entity.pdbx_description
1 polymer ?
#
loop_
_entity_poly.entity_id
_entity_poly.type
_entity_poly.pdbx_seq_one_letter_code
_entity_poly.pdbx_strand_id
1 'polypeptide(L)'
;RYPHEMSGGQRQRVAIARAIVLEPEILVLDEATSALDVSVQDSIAYLLARLQKKKNLTYLFIAHDIAFIRTMCHKVVVMHKGAVVEELDAFHLADAKHPYTKVLLSSIFEIGKDHKPLTLEEAAVEA
;
A
#
# COMPACT_ATOMS: atom_id res chain seq x y z
N ARG A 1 1.85 26.75 -9.03
CA ARG A 1 1.65 26.79 -7.57
C ARG A 1 2.94 26.47 -6.81
N TYR A 2 3.14 27.15 -5.72
CA TYR A 2 4.25 26.83 -4.83
C TYR A 2 3.92 25.57 -4.01
N PRO A 3 4.93 24.77 -3.60
CA PRO A 3 4.68 23.53 -2.86
C PRO A 3 3.82 23.70 -1.59
N HIS A 4 3.94 24.82 -0.88
CA HIS A 4 3.16 25.10 0.33
C HIS A 4 1.68 25.42 0.06
N GLU A 5 1.30 25.69 -1.18
CA GLU A 5 -0.07 25.97 -1.60
C GLU A 5 -0.83 24.72 -2.06
N MET A 6 -0.11 23.61 -2.22
CA MET A 6 -0.70 22.34 -2.68
C MET A 6 -1.22 21.50 -1.52
N SER A 7 -2.33 20.79 -1.73
CA SER A 7 -2.78 19.75 -0.81
C SER A 7 -1.78 18.59 -0.73
N GLY A 8 -1.88 17.77 0.32
CA GLY A 8 -1.05 16.58 0.46
C GLY A 8 -1.15 15.64 -0.74
N GLY A 9 -2.37 15.42 -1.26
CA GLY A 9 -2.60 14.60 -2.44
C GLY A 9 -1.98 15.17 -3.71
N GLN A 10 -2.05 16.50 -3.89
CA GLN A 10 -1.43 17.18 -5.02
C GLN A 10 0.09 17.07 -4.98
N ARG A 11 0.70 17.25 -3.81
CA ARG A 11 2.14 17.07 -3.61
C ARG A 11 2.58 15.66 -3.96
N GLN A 12 1.81 14.67 -3.53
CA GLN A 12 2.10 13.27 -3.78
C GLN A 12 2.03 12.95 -5.27
N ARG A 13 1.01 13.45 -5.97
CA ARG A 13 0.89 13.29 -7.42
C ARG A 13 2.05 13.92 -8.18
N VAL A 14 2.50 15.09 -7.76
CA VAL A 14 3.68 15.76 -8.35
C VAL A 14 4.94 14.92 -8.13
N ALA A 15 5.13 14.39 -6.92
CA ALA A 15 6.28 13.55 -6.61
C ALA A 15 6.29 12.27 -7.47
N ILE A 16 5.14 11.62 -7.63
CA ILE A 16 5.00 10.44 -8.48
C ILE A 16 5.30 10.79 -9.95
N ALA A 17 4.73 11.88 -10.45
CA ALA A 17 4.96 12.32 -11.82
C ALA A 17 6.45 12.60 -12.11
N ARG A 18 7.14 13.25 -11.18
CA ARG A 18 8.58 13.52 -11.29
C ARG A 18 9.40 12.24 -11.35
N ALA A 19 9.06 11.27 -10.52
CA ALA A 19 9.74 9.98 -10.52
C ALA A 19 9.52 9.21 -11.83
N ILE A 20 8.31 9.26 -12.38
CA ILE A 20 7.94 8.54 -13.61
C ILE A 20 8.56 9.14 -14.86
N VAL A 21 8.83 10.46 -14.88
CA VAL A 21 9.51 11.13 -16.00
C VAL A 21 10.87 10.49 -16.32
N LEU A 22 11.54 9.93 -15.32
CA LEU A 22 12.81 9.22 -15.49
C LEU A 22 12.65 7.83 -16.11
N GLU A 23 11.42 7.37 -16.37
CA GLU A 23 11.09 6.06 -16.92
C GLU A 23 11.73 4.89 -16.15
N PRO A 24 11.53 4.82 -14.81
CA PRO A 24 12.11 3.74 -14.00
C PRO A 24 11.41 2.41 -14.28
N GLU A 25 12.11 1.31 -14.07
CA GLU A 25 11.52 -0.02 -14.03
C GLU A 25 10.93 -0.32 -12.64
N ILE A 26 11.58 0.18 -11.60
CA ILE A 26 11.18 0.01 -10.21
C ILE A 26 10.98 1.38 -9.58
N LEU A 27 9.85 1.56 -8.92
CA LEU A 27 9.52 2.76 -8.17
C LEU A 27 9.39 2.42 -6.70
N VAL A 28 10.18 3.08 -5.85
CA VAL A 28 10.11 2.94 -4.40
C VAL A 28 9.18 4.00 -3.85
N LEU A 29 8.17 3.57 -3.11
CA LEU A 29 7.14 4.42 -2.51
C LEU A 29 7.22 4.28 -0.98
N ASP A 30 7.93 5.22 -0.36
CA ASP A 30 8.16 5.22 1.08
C ASP A 30 7.07 6.04 1.78
N GLU A 31 6.17 5.35 2.48
CA GLU A 31 5.04 5.95 3.21
C GLU A 31 4.21 6.92 2.36
N ALA A 32 3.99 6.58 1.09
CA ALA A 32 3.38 7.46 0.10
C ALA A 32 1.98 7.97 0.46
N THR A 33 1.27 7.29 1.36
CA THR A 33 -0.11 7.63 1.72
C THR A 33 -0.32 7.86 3.22
N SER A 34 0.74 7.83 4.04
CA SER A 34 0.64 7.80 5.50
C SER A 34 -0.01 9.03 6.13
N ALA A 35 0.10 10.20 5.51
CA ALA A 35 -0.43 11.46 6.02
C ALA A 35 -1.66 11.96 5.24
N LEU A 36 -2.26 11.10 4.40
CA LEU A 36 -3.37 11.50 3.52
C LEU A 36 -4.71 11.02 4.08
N ASP A 37 -5.78 11.78 3.77
CA ASP A 37 -7.15 11.34 4.01
C ASP A 37 -7.49 10.07 3.23
N VAL A 38 -8.43 9.27 3.71
CA VAL A 38 -8.82 8.00 3.09
C VAL A 38 -9.23 8.16 1.62
N SER A 39 -10.01 9.19 1.31
CA SER A 39 -10.43 9.46 -0.07
C SER A 39 -9.26 9.82 -0.98
N VAL A 40 -8.27 10.54 -0.46
CA VAL A 40 -7.05 10.90 -1.19
C VAL A 40 -6.15 9.67 -1.35
N GLN A 41 -6.06 8.81 -0.33
CA GLN A 41 -5.33 7.53 -0.42
C GLN A 41 -5.90 6.66 -1.54
N ASP A 42 -7.22 6.53 -1.63
CA ASP A 42 -7.89 5.76 -2.69
C ASP A 42 -7.58 6.34 -4.07
N SER A 43 -7.59 7.66 -4.20
CA SER A 43 -7.26 8.35 -5.44
C SER A 43 -5.81 8.09 -5.87
N ILE A 44 -4.87 8.14 -4.93
CA ILE A 44 -3.45 7.84 -5.20
C ILE A 44 -3.27 6.35 -5.55
N ALA A 45 -3.92 5.45 -4.82
CA ALA A 45 -3.88 4.01 -5.11
C ALA A 45 -4.38 3.71 -6.52
N TYR A 46 -5.48 4.33 -6.92
CA TYR A 46 -6.04 4.19 -8.27
C TYR A 46 -5.08 4.70 -9.34
N LEU A 47 -4.46 5.87 -9.12
CA LEU A 47 -3.45 6.42 -10.00
C LEU A 47 -2.26 5.47 -10.17
N LEU A 48 -1.73 4.95 -9.07
CA LEU A 48 -0.60 4.02 -9.08
C LEU A 48 -0.94 2.72 -9.81
N ALA A 49 -2.14 2.18 -9.60
CA ALA A 49 -2.59 0.97 -10.29
C ALA A 49 -2.70 1.19 -11.81
N ARG A 50 -3.23 2.33 -12.22
CA ARG A 50 -3.31 2.69 -13.64
C ARG A 50 -1.93 2.86 -14.28
N LEU A 51 -1.01 3.52 -13.60
CA LEU A 51 0.35 3.73 -14.09
C LEU A 51 1.13 2.42 -14.18
N GLN A 52 0.95 1.52 -13.23
CA GLN A 52 1.55 0.19 -13.27
C GLN A 52 1.11 -0.58 -14.52
N LYS A 53 -0.16 -0.55 -14.81
CA LYS A 53 -0.72 -1.24 -15.97
C LYS A 53 -0.26 -0.62 -17.29
N LYS A 54 -0.23 0.71 -17.35
CA LYS A 54 0.13 1.46 -18.56
C LYS A 54 1.63 1.46 -18.85
N LYS A 55 2.46 1.54 -17.82
CA LYS A 55 3.91 1.67 -17.91
C LYS A 55 4.68 0.41 -17.55
N ASN A 56 3.99 -0.64 -17.14
CA ASN A 56 4.59 -1.90 -16.70
C ASN A 56 5.63 -1.71 -15.58
N LEU A 57 5.27 -0.90 -14.58
CA LEU A 57 6.12 -0.58 -13.44
C LEU A 57 6.06 -1.65 -12.37
N THR A 58 7.18 -1.84 -11.67
CA THR A 58 7.24 -2.60 -10.42
C THR A 58 7.34 -1.64 -9.26
N TYR A 59 6.47 -1.82 -8.26
CA TYR A 59 6.46 -0.99 -7.07
C TYR A 59 7.04 -1.71 -5.87
N LEU A 60 7.82 -0.98 -5.08
CA LEU A 60 8.21 -1.37 -3.74
C LEU A 60 7.59 -0.38 -2.77
N PHE A 61 6.55 -0.82 -2.04
CA PHE A 61 5.89 -0.01 -1.02
C PHE A 61 6.52 -0.24 0.34
N ILE A 62 6.81 0.85 1.03
CA ILE A 62 7.17 0.84 2.45
C ILE A 62 6.05 1.58 3.18
N ALA A 63 5.28 0.84 3.99
CA ALA A 63 4.08 1.40 4.62
C ALA A 63 3.75 0.70 5.93
N HIS A 64 3.01 1.40 6.78
CA HIS A 64 2.46 0.87 8.02
C HIS A 64 1.02 0.38 7.85
N ASP A 65 0.30 0.90 6.87
CA ASP A 65 -1.09 0.58 6.62
C ASP A 65 -1.22 -0.74 5.85
N ILE A 66 -1.52 -1.79 6.58
CA ILE A 66 -1.65 -3.14 6.00
C ILE A 66 -2.87 -3.23 5.08
N ALA A 67 -3.94 -2.49 5.33
CA ALA A 67 -5.10 -2.45 4.45
C ALA A 67 -4.72 -1.94 3.06
N PHE A 68 -3.92 -0.88 2.99
CA PHE A 68 -3.38 -0.35 1.74
C PHE A 68 -2.47 -1.37 1.03
N ILE A 69 -1.56 -1.99 1.78
CA ILE A 69 -0.65 -3.01 1.24
C ILE A 69 -1.43 -4.20 0.67
N ARG A 70 -2.44 -4.67 1.39
CA ARG A 70 -3.30 -5.77 0.94
C ARG A 70 -3.99 -5.46 -0.39
N THR A 71 -4.41 -4.22 -0.59
CA THR A 71 -5.09 -3.78 -1.81
C THR A 71 -4.12 -3.62 -2.99
N MET A 72 -2.91 -3.13 -2.73
CA MET A 72 -1.98 -2.70 -3.78
C MET A 72 -0.89 -3.71 -4.11
N CYS A 73 -0.57 -4.62 -3.19
CA CYS A 73 0.62 -5.47 -3.33
C CYS A 73 0.26 -6.92 -3.64
N HIS A 74 1.18 -7.62 -4.29
CA HIS A 74 1.11 -9.06 -4.54
C HIS A 74 1.83 -9.85 -3.45
N LYS A 75 2.98 -9.32 -3.00
CA LYS A 75 3.80 -9.93 -1.95
C LYS A 75 4.05 -8.95 -0.83
N VAL A 76 4.13 -9.45 0.38
CA VAL A 76 4.38 -8.68 1.59
C VAL A 76 5.59 -9.26 2.31
N VAL A 77 6.52 -8.39 2.64
CA VAL A 77 7.68 -8.71 3.49
C VAL A 77 7.50 -7.97 4.80
N VAL A 78 7.45 -8.71 5.89
CA VAL A 78 7.32 -8.14 7.23
C VAL A 78 8.70 -8.00 7.85
N MET A 79 9.01 -6.79 8.31
CA MET A 79 10.26 -6.48 8.98
C MET A 79 10.00 -6.09 10.43
N HIS A 80 10.88 -6.52 11.31
CA HIS A 80 10.86 -6.16 12.72
C HIS A 80 12.29 -6.02 13.23
N LYS A 81 12.59 -4.90 13.89
CA LYS A 81 13.92 -4.58 14.43
C LYS A 81 15.05 -4.77 13.41
N GLY A 82 14.82 -4.31 12.19
CA GLY A 82 15.83 -4.38 11.13
C GLY A 82 16.02 -5.73 10.46
N ALA A 83 15.19 -6.72 10.79
CA ALA A 83 15.27 -8.06 10.20
C ALA A 83 13.96 -8.44 9.51
N VAL A 84 14.05 -9.19 8.41
CA VAL A 84 12.90 -9.82 7.78
C VAL A 84 12.46 -11.00 8.63
N VAL A 85 11.22 -10.97 9.10
CA VAL A 85 10.66 -12.02 9.96
C VAL A 85 9.72 -12.96 9.21
N GLU A 86 9.09 -12.49 8.14
CA GLU A 86 8.17 -13.29 7.36
C GLU A 86 7.97 -12.73 5.96
N GLU A 87 7.71 -13.61 4.99
CA GLU A 87 7.31 -13.26 3.63
C GLU A 87 5.99 -13.96 3.32
N LEU A 88 5.01 -13.22 2.80
CA LEU A 88 3.65 -13.70 2.56
C LEU A 88 3.13 -13.20 1.22
N ASP A 89 2.20 -13.95 0.63
CA ASP A 89 1.36 -13.43 -0.42
C ASP A 89 0.30 -12.49 0.19
N ALA A 90 0.06 -11.36 -0.47
CA ALA A 90 -0.92 -10.38 0.01
C ALA A 90 -2.34 -10.95 0.11
N PHE A 91 -2.67 -11.97 -0.69
CA PHE A 91 -3.95 -12.65 -0.65
C PHE A 91 -4.05 -13.72 0.45
N HIS A 92 -2.95 -14.07 1.09
CA HIS A 92 -2.86 -15.14 2.09
C HIS A 92 -2.33 -14.64 3.43
N LEU A 93 -2.68 -13.42 3.82
CA LEU A 93 -2.24 -12.84 5.10
C LEU A 93 -2.74 -13.61 6.32
N ALA A 94 -3.87 -14.32 6.18
CA ALA A 94 -4.39 -15.18 7.24
C ALA A 94 -3.46 -16.37 7.55
N ASP A 95 -2.56 -16.73 6.65
CA ASP A 95 -1.58 -17.80 6.82
C ASP A 95 -0.33 -17.36 7.59
N ALA A 96 -0.31 -16.14 8.12
CA ALA A 96 0.80 -15.60 8.89
C ALA A 96 1.14 -16.50 10.07
N LYS A 97 2.43 -16.82 10.22
CA LYS A 97 2.94 -17.73 11.26
C LYS A 97 3.73 -17.01 12.33
N HIS A 98 4.44 -15.93 11.95
CA HIS A 98 5.28 -15.21 12.90
C HIS A 98 4.42 -14.41 13.89
N PRO A 99 4.73 -14.45 15.21
CA PRO A 99 3.93 -13.74 16.23
C PRO A 99 3.81 -12.24 15.98
N TYR A 100 4.88 -11.60 15.51
CA TYR A 100 4.86 -10.17 15.19
C TYR A 100 3.88 -9.85 14.05
N THR A 101 3.88 -10.66 13.00
CA THR A 101 2.94 -10.51 11.88
C THR A 101 1.50 -10.65 12.35
N LYS A 102 1.23 -11.63 13.20
CA LYS A 102 -0.10 -11.85 13.78
C LYS A 102 -0.58 -10.65 14.58
N VAL A 103 0.32 -10.01 15.34
CA VAL A 103 0.01 -8.80 16.10
C VAL A 103 -0.32 -7.63 15.16
N LEU A 104 0.45 -7.43 14.10
CA LEU A 104 0.15 -6.41 13.09
C LEU A 104 -1.21 -6.63 12.43
N LEU A 105 -1.54 -7.86 12.09
CA LEU A 105 -2.81 -8.21 11.46
C LEU A 105 -3.99 -8.09 12.42
N SER A 106 -3.80 -8.34 13.71
CA SER A 106 -4.87 -8.28 14.71
C SER A 106 -5.52 -6.90 14.80
N SER A 107 -4.74 -5.83 14.62
CA SER A 107 -5.24 -4.47 14.65
C SER A 107 -6.25 -4.19 13.52
N ILE A 108 -6.13 -4.87 12.40
CA ILE A 108 -7.06 -4.76 11.27
C ILE A 108 -8.34 -5.54 11.54
N PHE A 109 -8.20 -6.75 12.07
CA PHE A 109 -9.35 -7.61 12.36
C PHE A 109 -10.19 -7.08 13.51
N GLU A 110 -9.61 -6.35 14.45
CA GLU A 110 -10.36 -5.71 15.54
C GLU A 110 -11.21 -4.53 15.05
N ILE A 111 -10.70 -3.75 14.14
CA ILE A 111 -11.45 -2.65 13.52
C ILE A 111 -12.59 -3.18 12.65
N GLY A 112 -12.44 -4.39 12.12
CA GLY A 112 -13.42 -5.03 11.24
C GLY A 112 -14.54 -5.78 11.95
N LYS A 113 -14.62 -5.75 13.29
CA LYS A 113 -15.67 -6.50 14.01
C LYS A 113 -17.10 -5.99 13.74
N ASP A 114 -17.25 -4.74 13.36
CA ASP A 114 -18.52 -4.13 12.98
C ASP A 114 -18.80 -4.15 11.48
N HIS A 115 -17.82 -4.52 10.68
CA HIS A 115 -17.96 -4.69 9.24
C HIS A 115 -17.55 -6.11 8.89
N LYS A 116 -18.43 -6.79 8.15
CA LYS A 116 -18.11 -8.12 7.60
C LYS A 116 -16.73 -8.01 6.92
N PRO A 117 -15.71 -8.73 7.38
CA PRO A 117 -14.42 -8.65 6.76
C PRO A 117 -14.58 -9.04 5.29
N LEU A 118 -14.17 -8.13 4.41
CA LEU A 118 -14.01 -8.47 3.01
C LEU A 118 -13.11 -9.71 2.96
N THR A 119 -13.59 -10.78 2.39
CA THR A 119 -12.72 -11.91 2.10
C THR A 119 -11.61 -11.40 1.20
N LEU A 120 -10.44 -11.99 1.33
CA LEU A 120 -9.30 -11.62 0.47
C LEU A 120 -9.64 -11.73 -1.02
N GLU A 121 -10.58 -12.61 -1.35
CA GLU A 121 -11.10 -12.77 -2.71
C GLU A 121 -11.94 -11.56 -3.15
N GLU A 122 -12.80 -11.04 -2.26
CA GLU A 122 -13.61 -9.86 -2.54
C GLU A 122 -12.75 -8.60 -2.69
N ALA A 123 -11.73 -8.44 -1.85
CA ALA A 123 -10.76 -7.35 -1.98
C ALA A 123 -9.94 -7.45 -3.28
N ALA A 124 -9.61 -8.65 -3.73
CA ALA A 124 -8.90 -8.89 -4.98
C ALA A 124 -9.75 -8.55 -6.22
N VAL A 125 -11.07 -8.72 -6.14
CA VAL A 125 -12.01 -8.39 -7.23
C VAL A 125 -12.21 -6.88 -7.35
N GLU A 126 -12.17 -6.15 -6.25
CA GLU A 126 -12.31 -4.69 -6.23
C GLU A 126 -11.00 -3.94 -6.56
N ALA A 127 -9.90 -4.62 -6.47
CA ALA A 127 -8.60 -4.08 -6.88
C ALA A 127 -8.40 -4.29 -8.39
#